data_803bc6054a1c35253d5cd469ac67b81e
#
_entry.id   803bc6054a1c35253d5cd469ac67b81e
#
_cell.length_a   1.000
_cell.length_b   1.000
_cell.length_c   1.000
_cell.angle_alpha   90.00
_cell.angle_beta   90.00
_cell.angle_gamma   90.00
#
_symmetry.space_group_name_H-M   'P 1'
#
loop_
_entity.id
_entity.type
_entity.pdbx_description
1 polymer ?
#
loop_
_entity_poly.entity_id
_entity_poly.type
_entity_poly.pdbx_seq_one_letter_code
_entity_poly.pdbx_strand_id
1 'polypeptide(L)'
;MTGPTRRLGQLALGALAMAASLAPAVAHGQSAIDQNKAIARRWSEELWSRGNLAVADEIIAPDYERHDPGDPFAARGPADVKRIVQMLRSTLPDFHIEVDAMIAEGDFVVSRYTATATDTVGYMGMAPTGKAIRTQAIQIFRFADGKIVESWAARDDLGTLKQLGHLPAPGKR
;
A
#
# COMPACT_ATOMS: atom_id res chain seq x y z
N MET A 1 73.02 10.63 51.77
CA MET A 1 72.34 11.88 51.28
C MET A 1 71.40 11.44 50.19
N THR A 2 70.14 11.37 50.52
CA THR A 2 69.04 10.78 49.77
C THR A 2 68.31 11.79 48.96
N GLY A 3 68.24 11.61 47.67
CA GLY A 3 67.43 12.44 46.77
C GLY A 3 66.09 11.78 46.45
N PRO A 4 64.94 12.53 46.32
CA PRO A 4 63.63 11.94 46.21
C PRO A 4 63.25 11.63 44.75
N THR A 5 62.76 10.40 44.58
CA THR A 5 62.13 9.88 43.36
C THR A 5 60.77 10.57 43.12
N ARG A 6 60.62 11.30 42.01
CA ARG A 6 59.38 11.80 41.51
C ARG A 6 58.57 10.66 40.85
N ARG A 7 57.42 10.34 41.41
CA ARG A 7 56.37 9.51 40.77
C ARG A 7 55.61 10.39 39.76
N LEU A 8 55.70 10.06 38.49
CA LEU A 8 54.81 10.54 37.43
C LEU A 8 53.49 9.82 37.54
N GLY A 9 52.44 10.60 37.80
CA GLY A 9 51.08 10.08 37.83
C GLY A 9 50.57 9.77 36.41
N GLN A 10 50.05 8.58 36.26
CA GLN A 10 49.26 8.16 35.10
C GLN A 10 47.92 8.86 35.09
N LEU A 11 47.71 9.70 34.10
CA LEU A 11 46.40 10.11 33.63
C LEU A 11 46.14 9.33 32.34
N ALA A 12 45.33 8.28 32.47
CA ALA A 12 44.89 7.49 31.33
C ALA A 12 43.37 7.31 31.34
N LEU A 13 42.80 7.72 30.22
CA LEU A 13 41.58 7.19 29.59
C LEU A 13 40.26 7.18 30.35
N GLY A 14 39.47 8.18 30.03
CA GLY A 14 38.01 8.16 30.20
C GLY A 14 37.37 8.71 28.96
N ALA A 15 37.42 7.99 27.85
CA ALA A 15 36.61 8.37 26.66
C ALA A 15 36.48 7.18 25.71
N LEU A 16 35.61 6.21 26.07
CA LEU A 16 35.09 5.27 25.09
C LEU A 16 33.88 4.52 25.66
N ALA A 17 32.67 5.06 25.50
CA ALA A 17 31.42 4.29 25.58
C ALA A 17 30.20 5.17 25.26
N MET A 18 30.03 5.59 24.01
CA MET A 18 28.73 6.12 23.53
C MET A 18 28.59 5.94 22.01
N ALA A 19 28.58 4.71 21.54
CA ALA A 19 28.30 4.43 20.12
C ALA A 19 27.56 3.11 19.84
N ALA A 20 26.85 2.52 20.81
CA ALA A 20 26.37 1.14 20.64
C ALA A 20 24.84 0.95 20.71
N SER A 21 23.99 1.99 20.72
CA SER A 21 22.54 1.78 20.96
C SER A 21 21.58 2.18 19.82
N LEU A 22 22.06 2.69 18.70
CA LEU A 22 21.18 3.12 17.58
C LEU A 22 20.96 2.04 16.51
N ALA A 23 21.86 1.09 16.34
CA ALA A 23 21.76 0.09 15.28
C ALA A 23 20.54 -0.85 15.36
N PRO A 24 20.11 -1.39 16.51
CA PRO A 24 18.97 -2.30 16.55
C PRO A 24 17.63 -1.62 16.24
N ALA A 25 17.42 -0.37 16.63
CA ALA A 25 16.16 0.34 16.36
C ALA A 25 15.95 0.63 14.86
N VAL A 26 17.01 0.99 14.14
CA VAL A 26 16.96 1.23 12.69
C VAL A 26 16.70 -0.06 11.94
N ALA A 27 17.31 -1.17 12.33
CA ALA A 27 17.10 -2.48 11.70
C ALA A 27 15.67 -2.99 11.90
N HIS A 28 15.05 -2.78 13.06
CA HIS A 28 13.65 -3.15 13.32
C HIS A 28 12.67 -2.27 12.50
N GLY A 29 12.93 -0.97 12.40
CA GLY A 29 12.11 -0.08 11.59
C GLY A 29 12.13 -0.44 10.10
N GLN A 30 13.29 -0.75 9.54
CA GLN A 30 13.42 -1.18 8.16
C GLN A 30 12.70 -2.51 7.91
N SER A 31 12.80 -3.49 8.81
CA SER A 31 12.09 -4.77 8.72
C SER A 31 10.56 -4.57 8.71
N ALA A 32 10.01 -3.69 9.55
CA ALA A 32 8.57 -3.37 9.58
C ALA A 32 8.11 -2.71 8.27
N ILE A 33 8.89 -1.78 7.72
CA ILE A 33 8.61 -1.14 6.42
C ILE A 33 8.56 -2.18 5.29
N ASP A 34 9.52 -3.10 5.25
CA ASP A 34 9.57 -4.13 4.21
C ASP A 34 8.40 -5.12 4.35
N GLN A 35 8.01 -5.48 5.57
CA GLN A 35 6.81 -6.27 5.84
C GLN A 35 5.53 -5.57 5.39
N ASN A 36 5.35 -4.29 5.70
CA ASN A 36 4.19 -3.51 5.28
C ASN A 36 4.10 -3.41 3.75
N LYS A 37 5.23 -3.20 3.06
CA LYS A 37 5.27 -3.24 1.59
C LYS A 37 4.90 -4.62 1.03
N ALA A 38 5.36 -5.71 1.65
CA ALA A 38 4.99 -7.06 1.24
C ALA A 38 3.48 -7.31 1.40
N ILE A 39 2.88 -6.86 2.48
CA ILE A 39 1.43 -6.94 2.71
C ILE A 39 0.66 -6.10 1.67
N ALA A 40 1.10 -4.87 1.38
CA ALA A 40 0.50 -4.04 0.34
C ALA A 40 0.59 -4.68 -1.07
N ARG A 41 1.65 -5.45 -1.36
CA ARG A 41 1.74 -6.25 -2.60
C ARG A 41 0.73 -7.39 -2.60
N ARG A 42 0.58 -8.13 -1.50
CA ARG A 42 -0.41 -9.21 -1.37
C ARG A 42 -1.84 -8.70 -1.57
N TRP A 43 -2.15 -7.48 -1.06
CA TRP A 43 -3.41 -6.80 -1.35
C TRP A 43 -3.63 -6.69 -2.86
N SER A 44 -2.68 -6.16 -3.62
CA SER A 44 -2.83 -5.92 -5.07
C SER A 44 -2.81 -7.22 -5.88
N GLU A 45 -1.82 -8.08 -5.63
CA GLU A 45 -1.54 -9.24 -6.48
C GLU A 45 -2.42 -10.44 -6.13
N GLU A 46 -2.57 -10.76 -4.84
CA GLU A 46 -3.28 -11.97 -4.42
C GLU A 46 -4.77 -11.70 -4.23
N LEU A 47 -5.13 -10.66 -3.44
CA LEU A 47 -6.53 -10.41 -3.11
C LEU A 47 -7.30 -9.85 -4.31
N TRP A 48 -6.83 -8.75 -4.92
CA TRP A 48 -7.57 -8.08 -6.00
C TRP A 48 -7.36 -8.74 -7.37
N SER A 49 -6.11 -8.97 -7.79
CA SER A 49 -5.82 -9.53 -9.12
C SER A 49 -6.19 -11.00 -9.24
N ARG A 50 -5.84 -11.84 -8.26
CA ARG A 50 -6.13 -13.27 -8.30
C ARG A 50 -7.47 -13.64 -7.66
N GLY A 51 -8.08 -12.73 -6.88
CA GLY A 51 -9.33 -13.00 -6.17
C GLY A 51 -9.17 -13.98 -5.00
N ASN A 52 -7.99 -14.11 -4.43
CA ASN A 52 -7.75 -14.97 -3.27
C ASN A 52 -8.31 -14.30 -2.00
N LEU A 53 -9.56 -14.58 -1.70
CA LEU A 53 -10.30 -13.93 -0.60
C LEU A 53 -9.74 -14.30 0.78
N ALA A 54 -9.08 -15.46 0.94
CA ALA A 54 -8.49 -15.86 2.23
C ALA A 54 -7.43 -14.86 2.71
N VAL A 55 -6.71 -14.24 1.77
CA VAL A 55 -5.70 -13.23 2.07
C VAL A 55 -6.27 -12.05 2.86
N ALA A 56 -7.55 -11.69 2.66
CA ALA A 56 -8.17 -10.58 3.38
C ALA A 56 -8.15 -10.79 4.90
N ASP A 57 -8.39 -12.01 5.39
CA ASP A 57 -8.36 -12.32 6.84
C ASP A 57 -6.95 -12.23 7.43
N GLU A 58 -5.96 -12.49 6.59
CA GLU A 58 -4.56 -12.46 7.02
C GLU A 58 -4.01 -11.04 7.12
N ILE A 59 -4.33 -10.17 6.13
CA ILE A 59 -3.66 -8.87 5.95
C ILE A 59 -4.49 -7.68 6.42
N ILE A 60 -5.81 -7.84 6.63
CA ILE A 60 -6.73 -6.74 6.99
C ILE A 60 -7.12 -6.87 8.46
N ALA A 61 -7.13 -5.75 9.18
CA ALA A 61 -7.58 -5.68 10.56
C ALA A 61 -9.12 -5.84 10.66
N PRO A 62 -9.65 -6.39 11.77
CA PRO A 62 -11.10 -6.52 11.96
C PRO A 62 -11.85 -5.19 11.93
N ASP A 63 -11.21 -4.12 12.36
CA ASP A 63 -11.72 -2.74 12.44
C ASP A 63 -11.27 -1.85 11.26
N TYR A 64 -10.73 -2.46 10.21
CA TYR A 64 -10.31 -1.75 8.99
C TYR A 64 -11.39 -0.83 8.45
N GLU A 65 -10.99 0.36 8.00
CA GLU A 65 -11.84 1.35 7.37
C GLU A 65 -11.28 1.80 6.01
N ARG A 66 -12.16 1.83 5.00
CA ARG A 66 -11.83 2.28 3.64
C ARG A 66 -12.37 3.67 3.40
N HIS A 67 -11.52 4.55 2.87
CA HIS A 67 -11.82 5.95 2.59
C HIS A 67 -11.63 6.26 1.09
N ASP A 68 -12.52 5.77 0.24
CA ASP A 68 -12.48 6.01 -1.21
C ASP A 68 -13.60 6.98 -1.61
N PRO A 69 -13.33 8.28 -1.83
CA PRO A 69 -14.38 9.28 -2.11
C PRO A 69 -15.21 9.00 -3.35
N GLY A 70 -14.66 8.30 -4.34
CA GLY A 70 -15.32 7.94 -5.59
C GLY A 70 -16.07 6.61 -5.55
N ASP A 71 -16.03 5.89 -4.44
CA ASP A 71 -16.63 4.57 -4.32
C ASP A 71 -17.85 4.61 -3.38
N PRO A 72 -19.04 4.25 -3.86
CA PRO A 72 -20.24 4.22 -3.02
C PRO A 72 -20.22 3.10 -1.97
N PHE A 73 -19.24 2.19 -2.01
CA PHE A 73 -19.16 1.06 -1.11
C PHE A 73 -18.22 1.35 0.06
N ALA A 74 -18.77 1.81 1.18
CA ALA A 74 -18.05 1.79 2.43
C ALA A 74 -17.63 0.34 2.76
N ALA A 75 -16.39 0.15 3.23
CA ALA A 75 -15.91 -1.15 3.66
C ALA A 75 -15.34 -1.05 5.07
N ARG A 76 -15.81 -1.96 5.93
CA ARG A 76 -15.29 -2.16 7.28
C ARG A 76 -14.91 -3.62 7.46
N GLY A 77 -13.67 -3.82 7.90
CA GLY A 77 -13.11 -5.14 8.10
C GLY A 77 -12.95 -5.99 6.82
N PRO A 78 -12.41 -7.20 6.97
CA PRO A 78 -12.10 -8.08 5.83
C PRO A 78 -13.35 -8.58 5.07
N ALA A 79 -14.50 -8.74 5.76
CA ALA A 79 -15.72 -9.28 5.14
C ALA A 79 -16.25 -8.37 4.03
N ASP A 80 -16.29 -7.05 4.28
CA ASP A 80 -16.74 -6.09 3.27
C ASP A 80 -15.78 -6.00 2.09
N VAL A 81 -14.46 -6.04 2.35
CA VAL A 81 -13.46 -6.05 1.28
C VAL A 81 -13.61 -7.30 0.40
N LYS A 82 -13.82 -8.48 0.98
CA LYS A 82 -14.11 -9.72 0.21
C LYS A 82 -15.32 -9.56 -0.70
N ARG A 83 -16.41 -8.99 -0.18
CA ARG A 83 -17.63 -8.74 -0.95
C ARG A 83 -17.37 -7.82 -2.14
N ILE A 84 -16.60 -6.74 -1.93
CA ILE A 84 -16.23 -5.80 -3.02
C ILE A 84 -15.36 -6.48 -4.07
N VAL A 85 -14.35 -7.26 -3.65
CA VAL A 85 -13.49 -8.01 -4.58
C VAL A 85 -14.31 -9.01 -5.40
N GLN A 86 -15.25 -9.76 -4.78
CA GLN A 86 -16.13 -10.68 -5.48
C GLN A 86 -17.00 -9.97 -6.51
N MET A 87 -17.61 -8.83 -6.12
CA MET A 87 -18.43 -8.01 -7.02
C MET A 87 -17.60 -7.48 -8.20
N LEU A 88 -16.42 -6.91 -7.93
CA LEU A 88 -15.52 -6.42 -8.98
C LEU A 88 -15.17 -7.54 -9.98
N ARG A 89 -14.76 -8.71 -9.48
CA ARG A 89 -14.36 -9.82 -10.35
C ARG A 89 -15.51 -10.47 -11.08
N SER A 90 -16.74 -10.36 -10.60
CA SER A 90 -17.93 -10.78 -11.37
C SER A 90 -18.22 -9.82 -12.53
N THR A 91 -17.86 -8.55 -12.39
CA THR A 91 -18.06 -7.50 -13.40
C THR A 91 -16.87 -7.40 -14.36
N LEU A 92 -15.66 -7.56 -13.85
CA LEU A 92 -14.40 -7.47 -14.59
C LEU A 92 -13.55 -8.74 -14.30
N PRO A 93 -13.85 -9.89 -14.96
CA PRO A 93 -13.22 -11.17 -14.63
C PRO A 93 -11.70 -11.20 -14.83
N ASP A 94 -11.19 -10.43 -15.78
CA ASP A 94 -9.78 -10.28 -16.14
C ASP A 94 -9.08 -9.13 -15.40
N PHE A 95 -9.72 -8.56 -14.36
CA PHE A 95 -9.15 -7.46 -13.57
C PHE A 95 -7.77 -7.81 -13.02
N HIS A 96 -6.80 -6.94 -13.28
CA HIS A 96 -5.42 -7.10 -12.87
C HIS A 96 -4.81 -5.78 -12.42
N ILE A 97 -4.00 -5.82 -11.37
CA ILE A 97 -3.23 -4.69 -10.84
C ILE A 97 -1.75 -4.95 -11.06
N GLU A 98 -1.08 -4.04 -11.74
CA GLU A 98 0.37 -3.94 -11.82
C GLU A 98 0.84 -2.81 -10.90
N VAL A 99 1.68 -3.15 -9.91
CA VAL A 99 2.25 -2.17 -8.98
C VAL A 99 3.45 -1.51 -9.62
N ASP A 100 3.32 -0.23 -9.98
CA ASP A 100 4.37 0.54 -10.65
C ASP A 100 5.45 1.04 -9.67
N ALA A 101 5.05 1.46 -8.46
CA ALA A 101 5.95 1.97 -7.43
C ALA A 101 5.35 1.84 -6.03
N MET A 102 6.20 1.66 -5.02
CA MET A 102 5.83 1.72 -3.60
C MET A 102 6.83 2.57 -2.83
N ILE A 103 6.28 3.48 -2.01
CA ILE A 103 7.02 4.30 -1.05
C ILE A 103 6.45 3.99 0.33
N ALA A 104 7.28 3.97 1.37
CA ALA A 104 6.80 3.77 2.73
C ALA A 104 7.58 4.65 3.71
N GLU A 105 6.86 5.18 4.69
CA GLU A 105 7.37 5.96 5.80
C GLU A 105 6.53 5.68 7.05
N GLY A 106 7.19 5.32 8.15
CA GLY A 106 6.50 4.95 9.38
C GLY A 106 5.56 3.76 9.16
N ASP A 107 4.30 3.95 9.51
CA ASP A 107 3.21 3.00 9.37
C ASP A 107 2.41 3.14 8.05
N PHE A 108 2.87 4.00 7.14
CA PHE A 108 2.22 4.23 5.85
C PHE A 108 2.97 3.57 4.69
N VAL A 109 2.20 3.00 3.75
CA VAL A 109 2.68 2.58 2.43
C VAL A 109 1.83 3.26 1.37
N VAL A 110 2.49 3.91 0.41
CA VAL A 110 1.86 4.48 -0.78
C VAL A 110 2.20 3.59 -1.98
N SER A 111 1.18 3.13 -2.68
CA SER A 111 1.30 2.32 -3.89
C SER A 111 0.73 3.09 -5.08
N ARG A 112 1.56 3.37 -6.09
CA ARG A 112 1.09 3.77 -7.41
C ARG A 112 0.97 2.52 -8.27
N TYR A 113 -0.16 2.35 -8.94
CA TYR A 113 -0.42 1.16 -9.74
C TYR A 113 -1.24 1.47 -11.00
N THR A 114 -1.18 0.55 -11.93
CA THR A 114 -2.03 0.50 -13.11
C THR A 114 -2.98 -0.69 -12.99
N ALA A 115 -4.28 -0.45 -13.05
CA ALA A 115 -5.30 -1.48 -13.16
C ALA A 115 -5.72 -1.66 -14.62
N THR A 116 -5.89 -2.92 -15.05
CA THR A 116 -6.38 -3.30 -16.38
C THR A 116 -7.56 -4.25 -16.27
N ALA A 117 -8.50 -4.16 -17.20
CA ALA A 117 -9.64 -5.05 -17.34
C ALA A 117 -10.27 -4.91 -18.72
N THR A 118 -11.27 -5.76 -19.03
CA THR A 118 -12.15 -5.60 -20.20
C THR A 118 -13.57 -5.28 -19.73
N ASP A 119 -14.17 -4.22 -20.26
CA ASP A 119 -15.52 -3.78 -19.90
C ASP A 119 -16.59 -4.67 -20.56
N THR A 120 -16.82 -5.85 -19.98
CA THR A 120 -17.75 -6.85 -20.51
C THR A 120 -19.16 -6.78 -19.92
N VAL A 121 -19.32 -6.16 -18.72
CA VAL A 121 -20.62 -6.10 -18.03
C VAL A 121 -21.11 -4.67 -17.83
N GLY A 122 -20.22 -3.70 -17.96
CA GLY A 122 -20.54 -2.27 -17.81
C GLY A 122 -19.85 -1.64 -16.59
N TYR A 123 -18.94 -0.72 -16.86
CA TYR A 123 -18.22 0.01 -15.83
C TYR A 123 -19.14 1.02 -15.14
N MET A 124 -19.14 1.04 -13.81
CA MET A 124 -19.96 1.92 -12.97
C MET A 124 -21.47 1.89 -13.33
N GLY A 125 -22.00 0.74 -13.73
CA GLY A 125 -23.41 0.56 -14.07
C GLY A 125 -23.81 1.11 -15.44
N MET A 126 -22.84 1.52 -16.28
CA MET A 126 -23.10 1.94 -17.66
C MET A 126 -23.21 0.74 -18.59
N ALA A 127 -23.64 0.96 -19.84
CA ALA A 127 -23.72 -0.11 -20.83
C ALA A 127 -22.31 -0.66 -21.14
N PRO A 128 -22.14 -1.99 -21.26
CA PRO A 128 -20.85 -2.61 -21.56
C PRO A 128 -20.37 -2.19 -22.95
N THR A 129 -19.07 -1.93 -23.07
CA THR A 129 -18.46 -1.47 -24.32
C THR A 129 -17.60 -2.53 -24.99
N GLY A 130 -17.21 -3.58 -24.27
CA GLY A 130 -16.25 -4.60 -24.71
C GLY A 130 -14.81 -4.08 -24.86
N LYS A 131 -14.53 -2.84 -24.46
CA LYS A 131 -13.22 -2.21 -24.61
C LYS A 131 -12.31 -2.54 -23.44
N ALA A 132 -11.00 -2.55 -23.71
CA ALA A 132 -9.99 -2.61 -22.68
C ALA A 132 -9.98 -1.32 -21.85
N ILE A 133 -9.80 -1.48 -20.54
CA ILE A 133 -9.62 -0.42 -19.55
C ILE A 133 -8.17 -0.42 -19.10
N ARG A 134 -7.58 0.76 -18.94
CA ARG A 134 -6.30 0.99 -18.29
C ARG A 134 -6.41 2.22 -17.40
N THR A 135 -6.51 2.00 -16.09
CA THR A 135 -6.72 3.05 -15.09
C THR A 135 -5.48 3.18 -14.22
N GLN A 136 -4.95 4.40 -14.08
CA GLN A 136 -3.91 4.68 -13.09
C GLN A 136 -4.55 5.07 -11.75
N ALA A 137 -3.90 4.65 -10.67
CA ALA A 137 -4.38 4.96 -9.33
C ALA A 137 -3.23 5.07 -8.33
N ILE A 138 -3.52 5.77 -7.24
CA ILE A 138 -2.67 5.82 -6.06
C ILE A 138 -3.51 5.30 -4.89
N GLN A 139 -2.94 4.40 -4.11
CA GLN A 139 -3.52 3.92 -2.88
C GLN A 139 -2.55 4.13 -1.73
N ILE A 140 -3.08 4.61 -0.62
CA ILE A 140 -2.37 4.79 0.64
C ILE A 140 -2.93 3.74 1.61
N PHE A 141 -2.05 3.08 2.32
CA PHE A 141 -2.39 2.15 3.40
C PHE A 141 -1.78 2.65 4.70
N ARG A 142 -2.52 2.54 5.80
CA ARG A 142 -2.00 2.65 7.15
C ARG A 142 -1.99 1.28 7.81
N PHE A 143 -0.92 0.99 8.52
CA PHE A 143 -0.67 -0.29 9.18
C PHE A 143 -0.65 -0.14 10.69
N ALA A 144 -1.16 -1.13 11.39
CA ALA A 144 -0.96 -1.35 12.81
C ALA A 144 -0.88 -2.85 13.07
N ASP A 145 0.01 -3.28 13.93
CA ASP A 145 0.20 -4.69 14.33
C ASP A 145 0.33 -5.66 13.14
N GLY A 146 1.02 -5.22 12.07
CA GLY A 146 1.23 -6.02 10.86
C GLY A 146 -0.02 -6.23 10.00
N LYS A 147 -1.06 -5.40 10.16
CA LYS A 147 -2.29 -5.45 9.36
C LYS A 147 -2.64 -4.08 8.81
N ILE A 148 -3.37 -4.06 7.70
CA ILE A 148 -3.94 -2.85 7.12
C ILE A 148 -5.14 -2.45 7.99
N VAL A 149 -5.09 -1.24 8.59
CA VAL A 149 -6.16 -0.68 9.41
C VAL A 149 -6.97 0.39 8.68
N GLU A 150 -6.36 1.08 7.72
CA GLU A 150 -7.06 2.06 6.88
C GLU A 150 -6.49 2.08 5.46
N SER A 151 -7.31 2.48 4.50
CA SER A 151 -6.84 2.81 3.16
C SER A 151 -7.60 3.94 2.50
N TRP A 152 -6.91 4.66 1.61
CA TRP A 152 -7.42 5.72 0.74
C TRP A 152 -7.02 5.42 -0.68
N ALA A 153 -7.91 5.64 -1.66
CA ALA A 153 -7.57 5.50 -3.06
C ALA A 153 -8.06 6.70 -3.89
N ALA A 154 -7.24 7.07 -4.87
CA ALA A 154 -7.60 8.00 -5.92
C ALA A 154 -7.33 7.35 -7.27
N ARG A 155 -8.37 7.25 -8.11
CA ARG A 155 -8.34 6.61 -9.42
C ARG A 155 -8.66 7.62 -10.53
N ASP A 156 -8.09 7.43 -11.70
CA ASP A 156 -8.47 8.18 -12.90
C ASP A 156 -9.75 7.60 -13.52
N ASP A 157 -10.88 7.71 -12.80
CA ASP A 157 -12.17 7.25 -13.28
C ASP A 157 -12.64 8.07 -14.49
N LEU A 158 -12.30 9.37 -14.53
CA LEU A 158 -12.62 10.24 -15.69
C LEU A 158 -11.90 9.79 -16.96
N GLY A 159 -10.61 9.45 -16.86
CA GLY A 159 -9.84 8.90 -17.97
C GLY A 159 -10.41 7.56 -18.45
N THR A 160 -10.84 6.71 -17.52
CA THR A 160 -11.48 5.42 -17.81
C THR A 160 -12.79 5.62 -18.58
N LEU A 161 -13.67 6.52 -18.14
CA LEU A 161 -14.93 6.82 -18.83
C LEU A 161 -14.70 7.37 -20.25
N LYS A 162 -13.64 8.16 -20.45
CA LYS A 162 -13.23 8.62 -21.80
C LYS A 162 -12.76 7.47 -22.68
N GLN A 163 -11.94 6.54 -22.15
CA GLN A 163 -11.48 5.36 -22.90
C GLN A 163 -12.66 4.51 -23.36
N LEU A 164 -13.66 4.33 -22.51
CA LEU A 164 -14.88 3.60 -22.82
C LEU A 164 -15.80 4.33 -23.82
N GLY A 165 -15.66 5.64 -23.94
CA GLY A 165 -16.49 6.47 -24.82
C GLY A 165 -17.79 6.96 -24.17
N HIS A 166 -17.90 6.86 -22.85
CA HIS A 166 -19.03 7.40 -22.08
C HIS A 166 -18.95 8.92 -21.90
N LEU A 167 -17.79 9.51 -22.16
CA LEU A 167 -17.59 10.95 -22.15
C LEU A 167 -17.04 11.42 -23.50
N PRO A 168 -17.46 12.60 -24.00
CA PRO A 168 -16.93 13.14 -25.24
C PRO A 168 -15.42 13.40 -25.09
N ALA A 169 -14.68 13.16 -26.20
CA ALA A 169 -13.29 13.61 -26.29
C ALA A 169 -13.24 15.13 -26.10
N PRO A 170 -12.17 15.71 -25.51
CA PRO A 170 -12.00 17.16 -25.49
C PRO A 170 -12.11 17.69 -26.92
N GLY A 171 -13.05 18.63 -27.15
CA GLY A 171 -13.20 19.24 -28.44
C GLY A 171 -11.86 19.81 -28.93
N LYS A 172 -11.44 19.48 -30.14
CA LYS A 172 -10.33 20.19 -30.79
C LYS A 172 -10.76 21.67 -30.89
N ARG A 173 -10.07 22.56 -30.18
CA ARG A 173 -10.16 23.99 -30.35
C ARG A 173 -9.53 24.39 -31.67
#